data_55fda29b5fa8c0c9a832ad1688da3449
#
_entry.id   55fda29b5fa8c0c9a832ad1688da3449
#
_cell.length_a   1.000
_cell.length_b   1.000
_cell.length_c   1.000
_cell.angle_alpha   90.00
_cell.angle_beta   90.00
_cell.angle_gamma   90.00
#
_symmetry.space_group_name_H-M   'P 1'
#
loop_
_entity.id
_entity.type
_entity.pdbx_description
1 polymer ?
#
loop_
_entity_poly.entity_id
_entity_poly.type
_entity_poly.pdbx_seq_one_letter_code
_entity_poly.pdbx_strand_id
1 'polypeptide(L)'
;MAPVLILMGSQSDWPVMQKAAEMLESLNVKWQAKVVSAHRTPDLLKSTMEQAEQDGVPVVIAGAGGAAHLPGMLAAYTAIPVFGVPVPSKQLKGLDSLLSIVQMPKGVAVGTCLLYTSDAADDLTR
;
A
#
# COMPACT_ATOMS: atom_id res chain seq x y z
N MET A 1 15.07 5.68 13.79
CA MET A 1 13.87 4.91 13.40
C MET A 1 14.00 4.49 11.94
N ALA A 2 13.65 3.27 11.63
CA ALA A 2 13.62 2.81 10.25
C ALA A 2 12.56 3.58 9.45
N PRO A 3 12.75 3.76 8.12
CA PRO A 3 11.78 4.46 7.30
C PRO A 3 10.46 3.69 7.18
N VAL A 4 9.38 4.43 6.92
CA VAL A 4 8.10 3.83 6.50
C VAL A 4 8.32 3.22 5.13
N LEU A 5 7.79 2.02 4.93
CA LEU A 5 7.96 1.29 3.68
C LEU A 5 6.72 1.45 2.80
N ILE A 6 6.92 1.98 1.59
CA ILE A 6 5.87 2.11 0.58
C ILE A 6 6.10 1.04 -0.47
N LEU A 7 5.14 0.13 -0.62
CA LEU A 7 5.22 -0.95 -1.60
C LEU A 7 4.10 -0.82 -2.63
N MET A 8 4.39 -1.17 -3.86
CA MET A 8 3.43 -1.12 -4.95
C MET A 8 3.67 -2.27 -5.91
N GLY A 9 2.60 -2.78 -6.52
CA GLY A 9 2.69 -3.94 -7.40
C GLY A 9 3.29 -3.64 -8.76
N SER A 10 3.32 -2.38 -9.17
CA SER A 10 3.86 -1.93 -10.43
C SER A 10 4.36 -0.50 -10.30
N GLN A 11 5.39 -0.16 -11.07
CA GLN A 11 5.88 1.21 -11.10
C GLN A 11 4.82 2.19 -11.61
N SER A 12 3.86 1.71 -12.40
CA SER A 12 2.74 2.54 -12.87
C SER A 12 1.82 3.02 -11.74
N ASP A 13 1.93 2.43 -10.55
CA ASP A 13 1.16 2.86 -9.37
C ASP A 13 1.79 4.07 -8.67
N TRP A 14 3.02 4.43 -9.03
CA TRP A 14 3.74 5.49 -8.35
C TRP A 14 3.00 6.84 -8.33
N PRO A 15 2.35 7.31 -9.40
CA PRO A 15 1.62 8.57 -9.34
C PRO A 15 0.58 8.65 -8.22
N VAL A 16 -0.03 7.52 -7.85
CA VAL A 16 -0.95 7.45 -6.72
C VAL A 16 -0.18 7.35 -5.41
N MET A 17 0.80 6.45 -5.34
CA MET A 17 1.56 6.19 -4.11
C MET A 17 2.47 7.35 -3.72
N GLN A 18 2.87 8.17 -4.69
CA GLN A 18 3.68 9.35 -4.44
C GLN A 18 3.00 10.30 -3.44
N LYS A 19 1.69 10.33 -3.40
CA LYS A 19 0.95 11.16 -2.45
C LYS A 19 1.24 10.77 -1.00
N ALA A 20 1.43 9.49 -0.73
CA ALA A 20 1.85 9.02 0.59
C ALA A 20 3.25 9.53 0.93
N ALA A 21 4.19 9.43 -0.03
CA ALA A 21 5.55 9.91 0.17
C ALA A 21 5.59 11.41 0.46
N GLU A 22 4.81 12.19 -0.28
CA GLU A 22 4.72 13.65 -0.09
C GLU A 22 4.20 13.99 1.30
N MET A 23 3.18 13.28 1.77
CA MET A 23 2.65 13.50 3.12
C MET A 23 3.68 13.15 4.19
N LEU A 24 4.38 12.03 4.03
CA LEU A 24 5.42 11.64 4.97
C LEU A 24 6.56 12.67 5.03
N GLU A 25 6.96 13.19 3.87
CA GLU A 25 7.97 14.26 3.82
C GLU A 25 7.49 15.52 4.54
N SER A 26 6.23 15.90 4.37
CA SER A 26 5.68 17.08 5.06
C SER A 26 5.66 16.90 6.58
N LEU A 27 5.65 15.67 7.05
CA LEU A 27 5.68 15.33 8.48
C LEU A 27 7.08 15.01 8.98
N ASN A 28 8.10 15.17 8.15
CA ASN A 28 9.49 14.83 8.45
C ASN A 28 9.69 13.35 8.80
N VAL A 29 8.91 12.49 8.18
CA VAL A 29 9.02 11.03 8.34
C VAL A 29 9.76 10.45 7.16
N LYS A 30 10.82 9.69 7.41
CA LYS A 30 11.58 9.02 6.35
C LYS A 30 10.74 7.92 5.72
N TRP A 31 10.91 7.72 4.42
CA TRP A 31 10.22 6.67 3.68
C TRP A 31 11.14 6.04 2.65
N GLN A 32 10.77 4.85 2.23
CA GLN A 32 11.44 4.09 1.18
C GLN A 32 10.37 3.43 0.31
N ALA A 33 10.51 3.48 -1.01
CA ALA A 33 9.54 2.92 -1.92
C ALA A 33 10.17 1.79 -2.75
N LYS A 34 9.41 0.69 -2.94
CA LYS A 34 9.85 -0.46 -3.73
C LYS A 34 8.68 -1.02 -4.52
N VAL A 35 8.98 -1.61 -5.66
CA VAL A 35 8.01 -2.36 -6.46
C VAL A 35 8.11 -3.84 -6.10
N VAL A 36 7.01 -4.40 -5.59
CA VAL A 36 6.90 -5.81 -5.22
C VAL A 36 5.53 -6.31 -5.67
N SER A 37 5.51 -7.32 -6.53
CA SER A 37 4.25 -7.88 -7.03
C SER A 37 3.90 -9.17 -6.31
N ALA A 38 2.68 -9.24 -5.76
CA ALA A 38 2.21 -10.46 -5.11
C ALA A 38 2.14 -11.65 -6.07
N HIS A 39 1.81 -11.40 -7.33
CA HIS A 39 1.65 -12.45 -8.32
C HIS A 39 2.91 -12.75 -9.12
N ARG A 40 3.73 -11.72 -9.41
CA ARG A 40 4.91 -11.87 -10.26
C ARG A 40 6.20 -12.10 -9.49
N THR A 41 6.32 -11.58 -8.28
CA THR A 41 7.53 -11.70 -7.45
C THR A 41 7.18 -12.10 -6.02
N PRO A 42 6.54 -13.27 -5.81
CA PRO A 42 6.10 -13.67 -4.46
C PRO A 42 7.27 -13.91 -3.49
N ASP A 43 8.40 -14.40 -3.97
CA ASP A 43 9.58 -14.62 -3.13
C ASP A 43 10.18 -13.30 -2.66
N LEU A 44 10.21 -12.29 -3.54
CA LEU A 44 10.66 -10.95 -3.18
C LEU A 44 9.72 -10.33 -2.14
N LEU A 45 8.42 -10.55 -2.25
CA LEU A 45 7.44 -10.11 -1.28
C LEU A 45 7.78 -10.65 0.11
N LYS A 46 8.00 -11.95 0.20
CA LYS A 46 8.32 -12.61 1.47
C LYS A 46 9.63 -12.07 2.06
N SER A 47 10.69 -12.02 1.25
CA SER A 47 12.00 -11.55 1.72
C SER A 47 11.99 -10.07 2.11
N THR A 48 11.20 -9.26 1.40
CA THR A 48 11.04 -7.83 1.72
C THR A 48 10.43 -7.68 3.12
N MET A 49 9.41 -8.47 3.44
CA MET A 49 8.76 -8.38 4.76
C MET A 49 9.63 -8.94 5.87
N GLU A 50 10.38 -9.99 5.61
CA GLU A 50 11.37 -10.50 6.58
C GLU A 50 12.42 -9.44 6.89
N GLN A 51 12.93 -8.76 5.86
CA GLN A 51 13.90 -7.70 6.04
C GLN A 51 13.30 -6.49 6.77
N ALA A 52 12.05 -6.14 6.45
CA ALA A 52 11.35 -5.04 7.12
C ALA A 52 11.24 -5.28 8.63
N GLU A 53 10.94 -6.51 9.03
CA GLU A 53 10.87 -6.84 10.46
C GLU A 53 12.23 -6.73 11.14
N GLN A 54 13.30 -7.21 10.48
CA GLN A 54 14.65 -7.09 11.01
C GLN A 54 15.09 -5.63 11.15
N ASP A 55 14.70 -4.80 10.20
CA ASP A 55 15.05 -3.37 10.19
C ASP A 55 14.20 -2.53 11.14
N GLY A 56 13.14 -3.09 11.71
CA GLY A 56 12.26 -2.35 12.60
C GLY A 56 11.36 -1.37 11.89
N VAL A 57 10.93 -1.68 10.65
CA VAL A 57 9.99 -0.83 9.90
C VAL A 57 8.70 -0.67 10.70
N PRO A 58 8.26 0.58 10.96
CA PRO A 58 7.11 0.81 11.84
C PRO A 58 5.77 0.55 11.17
N VAL A 59 5.66 0.76 9.85
CA VAL A 59 4.41 0.61 9.12
C VAL A 59 4.71 0.43 7.63
N VAL A 60 3.83 -0.32 6.95
CA VAL A 60 3.88 -0.52 5.51
C VAL A 60 2.64 0.08 4.88
N ILE A 61 2.84 0.86 3.82
CA ILE A 61 1.75 1.41 2.99
C ILE A 61 1.87 0.72 1.63
N ALA A 62 0.87 -0.07 1.27
CA ALA A 62 0.93 -0.91 0.10
C ALA A 62 -0.20 -0.59 -0.89
N GLY A 63 0.14 -0.28 -2.12
CA GLY A 63 -0.80 0.03 -3.18
C GLY A 63 -0.91 -1.08 -4.20
N ALA A 64 -2.12 -1.36 -4.63
CA ALA A 64 -2.37 -2.35 -5.67
C ALA A 64 -3.67 -2.05 -6.41
N GLY A 65 -3.71 -2.39 -7.69
CA GLY A 65 -4.88 -2.19 -8.54
C GLY A 65 -5.48 -3.51 -9.02
N GLY A 66 -6.75 -3.45 -9.42
CA GLY A 66 -7.48 -4.61 -9.91
C GLY A 66 -7.69 -5.65 -8.82
N ALA A 67 -7.21 -6.87 -9.04
CA ALA A 67 -7.15 -7.91 -8.00
C ALA A 67 -6.03 -7.56 -7.01
N ALA A 68 -6.32 -6.67 -6.09
CA ALA A 68 -5.34 -5.98 -5.26
C ALA A 68 -4.94 -6.82 -4.05
N HIS A 69 -4.19 -7.88 -4.27
CA HIS A 69 -3.81 -8.85 -3.25
C HIS A 69 -2.57 -8.48 -2.45
N LEU A 70 -1.77 -7.51 -2.92
CA LEU A 70 -0.50 -7.18 -2.29
C LEU A 70 -0.62 -6.83 -0.81
N PRO A 71 -1.51 -5.92 -0.38
CA PRO A 71 -1.58 -5.57 1.04
C PRO A 71 -1.89 -6.75 1.94
N GLY A 72 -2.87 -7.57 1.57
CA GLY A 72 -3.24 -8.76 2.34
C GLY A 72 -2.14 -9.80 2.39
N MET A 73 -1.44 -10.01 1.29
CA MET A 73 -0.31 -10.95 1.25
C MET A 73 0.84 -10.47 2.13
N LEU A 74 1.13 -9.17 2.14
CA LEU A 74 2.13 -8.61 3.04
C LEU A 74 1.74 -8.80 4.50
N ALA A 75 0.50 -8.48 4.83
CA ALA A 75 -0.01 -8.60 6.20
C ALA A 75 0.03 -10.04 6.71
N ALA A 76 -0.09 -11.02 5.82
CA ALA A 76 -0.02 -12.44 6.18
C ALA A 76 1.39 -12.86 6.63
N TYR A 77 2.43 -12.12 6.23
CA TYR A 77 3.82 -12.45 6.57
C TYR A 77 4.39 -11.64 7.73
N THR A 78 3.64 -10.70 8.29
CA THR A 78 4.23 -9.78 9.27
C THR A 78 3.23 -9.34 10.32
N ALA A 79 3.75 -8.96 11.50
CA ALA A 79 2.99 -8.26 12.52
C ALA A 79 3.04 -6.73 12.35
N ILE A 80 3.84 -6.22 11.43
CA ILE A 80 3.90 -4.79 11.13
C ILE A 80 2.55 -4.34 10.58
N PRO A 81 1.98 -3.21 11.05
CA PRO A 81 0.73 -2.69 10.48
C PRO A 81 0.87 -2.43 8.98
N VAL A 82 -0.10 -2.92 8.22
CA VAL A 82 -0.17 -2.72 6.77
C VAL A 82 -1.42 -1.92 6.42
N PHE A 83 -1.22 -0.83 5.68
CA PHE A 83 -2.31 -0.02 5.13
C PHE A 83 -2.37 -0.23 3.62
N GLY A 84 -3.52 -0.68 3.13
CA GLY A 84 -3.74 -0.90 1.72
C GLY A 84 -4.31 0.32 1.02
N VAL A 85 -3.77 0.64 -0.15
CA VAL A 85 -4.24 1.75 -0.98
C VAL A 85 -4.82 1.16 -2.26
N PRO A 86 -6.14 1.29 -2.48
CA PRO A 86 -6.73 0.87 -3.76
C PRO A 86 -6.29 1.83 -4.86
N VAL A 87 -5.59 1.29 -5.85
CA VAL A 87 -5.16 2.07 -7.01
C VAL A 87 -6.25 2.00 -8.08
N PRO A 88 -6.62 3.12 -8.71
CA PRO A 88 -7.64 3.11 -9.77
C PRO A 88 -7.30 2.13 -10.89
N SER A 89 -8.29 1.35 -11.32
CA SER A 89 -8.16 0.40 -12.41
C SER A 89 -8.87 0.91 -13.67
N LYS A 90 -8.50 0.34 -14.83
CA LYS A 90 -9.09 0.76 -16.10
C LYS A 90 -10.57 0.35 -16.20
N GLN A 91 -10.92 -0.83 -15.71
CA GLN A 91 -12.27 -1.39 -15.90
C GLN A 91 -13.28 -0.84 -14.89
N LEU A 92 -12.93 -0.85 -13.61
CA LEU A 92 -13.86 -0.51 -12.52
C LEU A 92 -13.43 0.71 -11.73
N LYS A 93 -12.47 1.48 -12.24
CA LYS A 93 -12.02 2.77 -11.68
C LYS A 93 -11.60 2.68 -10.19
N GLY A 94 -11.11 1.53 -9.78
CA GLY A 94 -10.65 1.31 -8.42
C GLY A 94 -11.63 0.62 -7.50
N LEU A 95 -12.87 0.37 -7.93
CA LEU A 95 -13.85 -0.36 -7.11
C LEU A 95 -13.40 -1.79 -6.86
N ASP A 96 -12.88 -2.47 -7.87
CA ASP A 96 -12.32 -3.81 -7.75
C ASP A 96 -11.10 -3.82 -6.82
N SER A 97 -10.25 -2.81 -6.89
CA SER A 97 -9.12 -2.66 -5.99
C SER A 97 -9.57 -2.50 -4.55
N LEU A 98 -10.54 -1.62 -4.31
CA LEU A 98 -11.09 -1.39 -2.98
C LEU A 98 -11.70 -2.66 -2.40
N LEU A 99 -12.56 -3.35 -3.16
CA LEU A 99 -13.23 -4.55 -2.69
C LEU A 99 -12.23 -5.69 -2.43
N SER A 100 -11.17 -5.78 -3.22
CA SER A 100 -10.12 -6.79 -3.00
C SER A 100 -9.36 -6.54 -1.69
N ILE A 101 -9.11 -5.29 -1.34
CA ILE A 101 -8.32 -4.95 -0.15
C ILE A 101 -9.15 -5.07 1.13
N VAL A 102 -10.41 -4.63 1.12
CA VAL A 102 -11.21 -4.57 2.35
C VAL A 102 -11.73 -5.93 2.82
N GLN A 103 -11.83 -6.91 1.93
CA GLN A 103 -12.38 -8.23 2.25
C GLN A 103 -11.30 -9.16 2.81
N MET A 104 -10.82 -8.85 4.01
CA MET A 104 -9.78 -9.64 4.64
C MET A 104 -10.36 -10.78 5.48
N PRO A 105 -9.66 -11.93 5.53
CA PRO A 105 -10.07 -13.01 6.42
C PRO A 105 -9.85 -12.62 7.88
N LYS A 106 -10.60 -13.27 8.75
CA LYS A 106 -10.48 -13.05 10.20
C LYS A 106 -9.04 -13.34 10.64
N GLY A 107 -8.48 -12.43 11.42
CA GLY A 107 -7.13 -12.58 11.97
C GLY A 107 -6.03 -11.93 11.13
N VAL A 108 -6.31 -11.55 9.88
CA VAL A 108 -5.36 -10.82 9.05
C VAL A 108 -5.95 -9.45 8.73
N ALA A 109 -5.48 -8.42 9.41
CA ALA A 109 -6.05 -7.08 9.31
C ALA A 109 -5.25 -6.20 8.36
N VAL A 110 -5.95 -5.47 7.49
CA VAL A 110 -5.36 -4.44 6.61
C VAL A 110 -6.24 -3.21 6.71
N GLY A 111 -5.67 -2.09 7.15
CA GLY A 111 -6.35 -0.80 7.09
C GLY A 111 -6.42 -0.35 5.63
N THR A 112 -7.51 0.29 5.22
CA THR A 112 -7.68 0.74 3.84
C THR A 112 -7.76 2.27 3.80
N CYS A 113 -7.01 2.88 2.87
CA CYS A 113 -6.95 4.33 2.74
C CYS A 113 -6.89 4.72 1.26
N LEU A 114 -7.69 5.71 0.88
CA LEU A 114 -7.69 6.25 -0.48
C LEU A 114 -6.81 7.51 -0.52
N LEU A 115 -5.66 7.43 -1.19
CA LEU A 115 -4.74 8.58 -1.27
C LEU A 115 -5.23 9.66 -2.22
N TYR A 116 -6.06 9.30 -3.18
CA TYR A 116 -6.58 10.24 -4.18
C TYR A 116 -7.88 10.94 -3.75
N THR A 117 -8.41 10.64 -2.57
CA THR A 117 -9.63 11.30 -2.09
C THR A 117 -9.39 12.74 -1.64
N SER A 118 -8.14 13.13 -1.42
CA SER A 118 -7.82 14.52 -1.12
C SER A 118 -8.31 15.46 -2.22
N ASP A 119 -8.22 15.03 -3.48
CA ASP A 119 -8.71 15.81 -4.62
C ASP A 119 -10.24 15.90 -4.61
N ALA A 120 -10.91 14.78 -4.27
CA ALA A 120 -12.37 14.78 -4.16
C ALA A 120 -12.84 15.67 -3.01
N ALA A 121 -12.14 15.70 -1.89
CA ALA A 121 -12.45 16.59 -0.78
C ALA A 121 -12.31 18.06 -1.19
N ASP A 122 -11.28 18.39 -1.93
CA ASP A 122 -11.07 19.74 -2.46
C ASP A 122 -12.22 20.13 -3.40
N ASP A 123 -12.67 19.20 -4.24
CA ASP A 123 -13.78 19.44 -5.17
C ASP A 123 -15.09 19.74 -4.43
N LEU A 124 -15.29 19.12 -3.26
CA LEU A 124 -16.49 19.36 -2.46
C LEU A 124 -16.49 20.74 -1.80
N THR A 125 -15.34 21.35 -1.63
CA THR A 125 -15.21 22.66 -0.99
C THR A 125 -15.20 23.82 -1.95
N ARG A 126 -15.22 23.55 -3.24
CA ARG A 126 -15.19 24.59 -4.28
C ARG A 126 -16.53 25.20 -4.59
#